data_aa6687eb26ea52fad2a1720adf105b69
#
_entry.id   aa6687eb26ea52fad2a1720adf105b69
#
_cell.length_a   1.000
_cell.length_b   1.000
_cell.length_c   1.000
_cell.angle_alpha   90.00
_cell.angle_beta   90.00
_cell.angle_gamma   90.00
#
_symmetry.space_group_name_H-M   'P 1'
#
loop_
_entity.id
_entity.type
_entity.pdbx_description
1 polymer ?
#
loop_
_entity_poly.entity_id
_entity_poly.type
_entity_poly.pdbx_seq_one_letter_code
_entity_poly.pdbx_strand_id
1 'polypeptide(L)'
;MLVWLNGQFVPPDQAVLSVFDAGLQHGVGLFETMAARGGSVFRAQAHVRRLADSARELLLTDRLHVEPLVEAVAQVAARGDLDNARIRLTLTGGNLNLLQSQGADKVDPTILIVAQPATVYPDVYFERGVTMLITDGRQNPFDPMAGHKTLNYWPRIQALQQAASKRAGEALWLTVSNHLASGSVSNVFLVRDETLHTPFARGEEEPGALPSPVLPGITRAAIIATADQMGIETKKHMLDIEDLLGADEVFLTNSSWGVLSVVGVEQKKIGEGTPGEITKRLRAAWLELVEKETSED
;
A
#
# COMPACT_ATOMS: atom_id res chain seq x y z
N MET A 1 -22.69 -8.57 5.18
CA MET A 1 -21.52 -7.68 5.36
C MET A 1 -21.64 -7.05 6.76
N LEU A 2 -20.58 -7.08 7.58
CA LEU A 2 -20.55 -6.46 8.89
C LEU A 2 -19.53 -5.32 8.86
N VAL A 3 -19.82 -4.27 9.62
CA VAL A 3 -18.92 -3.14 9.81
C VAL A 3 -18.51 -3.09 11.27
N TRP A 4 -17.23 -2.95 11.54
CA TRP A 4 -16.72 -2.65 12.88
C TRP A 4 -16.43 -1.14 12.94
N LEU A 5 -17.13 -0.44 13.86
CA LEU A 5 -17.03 1.00 14.00
C LEU A 5 -16.83 1.33 15.48
N ASN A 6 -15.71 1.99 15.81
CA ASN A 6 -15.39 2.48 17.16
C ASN A 6 -15.63 1.46 18.29
N GLY A 7 -15.15 0.23 18.10
CA GLY A 7 -15.24 -0.83 19.12
C GLY A 7 -16.47 -1.74 19.02
N GLN A 8 -17.37 -1.50 18.07
CA GLN A 8 -18.62 -2.26 17.96
C GLN A 8 -18.86 -2.78 16.53
N PHE A 9 -19.44 -3.98 16.43
CA PHE A 9 -20.00 -4.46 15.17
C PHE A 9 -21.39 -3.88 14.95
N VAL A 10 -21.59 -3.23 13.82
CA VAL A 10 -22.85 -2.61 13.43
C VAL A 10 -23.28 -3.09 12.03
N PRO A 11 -24.59 -3.16 11.76
CA PRO A 11 -25.08 -3.37 10.39
C PRO A 11 -24.61 -2.23 9.47
N PRO A 12 -24.43 -2.46 8.17
CA PRO A 12 -23.95 -1.42 7.25
C PRO A 12 -24.82 -0.16 7.19
N ASP A 13 -26.12 -0.31 7.32
CA ASP A 13 -27.10 0.78 7.33
C ASP A 13 -27.08 1.62 8.63
N GLN A 14 -26.45 1.09 9.68
CA GLN A 14 -26.24 1.77 10.96
C GLN A 14 -24.81 2.29 11.13
N ALA A 15 -23.92 2.00 10.17
CA ALA A 15 -22.54 2.49 10.17
C ALA A 15 -22.49 3.95 9.71
N VAL A 16 -22.84 4.87 10.61
CA VAL A 16 -22.90 6.32 10.33
C VAL A 16 -21.66 7.03 10.85
N LEU A 17 -21.16 7.99 10.08
CA LEU A 17 -20.09 8.90 10.46
C LEU A 17 -20.65 10.31 10.63
N SER A 18 -20.04 11.07 11.54
CA SER A 18 -20.38 12.49 11.72
C SER A 18 -20.06 13.28 10.46
N VAL A 19 -20.95 14.19 10.08
CA VAL A 19 -20.68 15.17 9.00
C VAL A 19 -19.54 16.14 9.36
N PHE A 20 -19.17 16.20 10.65
CA PHE A 20 -18.07 17.00 11.17
C PHE A 20 -16.77 16.20 11.29
N ASP A 21 -16.75 14.93 10.86
CA ASP A 21 -15.55 14.13 10.87
C ASP A 21 -14.49 14.73 9.93
N ALA A 22 -13.28 14.94 10.43
CA ALA A 22 -12.20 15.57 9.68
C ALA A 22 -11.71 14.72 8.49
N GLY A 23 -11.93 13.41 8.54
CA GLY A 23 -11.69 12.53 7.39
C GLY A 23 -12.64 12.85 6.23
N LEU A 24 -13.92 13.16 6.53
CA LEU A 24 -14.89 13.57 5.53
C LEU A 24 -14.64 15.01 5.04
N GLN A 25 -14.38 15.95 5.94
CA GLN A 25 -14.27 17.37 5.59
C GLN A 25 -12.93 17.73 4.95
N HIS A 26 -11.83 17.08 5.37
CA HIS A 26 -10.47 17.51 5.03
C HIS A 26 -9.57 16.38 4.55
N GLY A 27 -10.03 15.13 4.51
CA GLY A 27 -9.18 13.98 4.21
C GLY A 27 -8.17 13.67 5.33
N VAL A 28 -8.39 14.17 6.55
CA VAL A 28 -7.49 13.93 7.69
C VAL A 28 -7.70 12.52 8.21
N GLY A 29 -6.72 11.67 7.94
CA GLY A 29 -6.75 10.28 8.38
C GLY A 29 -5.81 9.39 7.60
N LEU A 30 -5.79 8.13 8.00
CA LEU A 30 -4.93 7.07 7.49
C LEU A 30 -5.76 5.85 7.14
N PHE A 31 -5.20 4.97 6.33
CA PHE A 31 -5.84 3.71 6.05
C PHE A 31 -4.86 2.57 5.79
N GLU A 32 -5.33 1.35 6.00
CA GLU A 32 -4.68 0.13 5.55
C GLU A 32 -5.61 -0.67 4.64
N THR A 33 -4.98 -1.45 3.77
CA THR A 33 -5.66 -2.42 2.91
C THR A 33 -4.89 -3.72 3.01
N MET A 34 -5.56 -4.75 3.49
CA MET A 34 -4.98 -6.05 3.78
C MET A 34 -5.69 -7.14 2.99
N ALA A 35 -4.95 -8.14 2.54
CA ALA A 35 -5.51 -9.37 1.99
C ALA A 35 -5.89 -10.31 3.12
N ALA A 36 -7.02 -11.01 2.97
CA ALA A 36 -7.41 -12.09 3.86
C ALA A 36 -7.87 -13.30 3.05
N ARG A 37 -7.60 -14.51 3.56
CA ARG A 37 -8.03 -15.79 3.00
C ARG A 37 -8.57 -16.67 4.12
N GLY A 38 -9.68 -17.35 3.88
CA GLY A 38 -10.29 -18.22 4.87
C GLY A 38 -10.57 -17.57 6.23
N GLY A 39 -10.76 -16.25 6.27
CA GLY A 39 -10.94 -15.50 7.52
C GLY A 39 -9.67 -15.01 8.19
N SER A 40 -8.47 -15.44 7.74
CA SER A 40 -7.18 -15.02 8.29
C SER A 40 -6.56 -13.89 7.47
N VAL A 41 -5.96 -12.88 8.14
CA VAL A 41 -5.43 -11.68 7.50
C VAL A 41 -3.92 -11.74 7.37
N PHE A 42 -3.42 -11.64 6.13
CA PHE A 42 -2.00 -11.65 5.87
C PHE A 42 -1.29 -10.45 6.53
N ARG A 43 -0.38 -10.74 7.47
CA ARG A 43 0.47 -9.76 8.18
C ARG A 43 -0.30 -8.60 8.82
N ALA A 44 -1.45 -8.88 9.42
CA ALA A 44 -2.30 -7.90 10.10
C ALA A 44 -1.51 -7.00 11.08
N GLN A 45 -0.65 -7.60 11.90
CA GLN A 45 0.15 -6.87 12.87
C GLN A 45 1.09 -5.83 12.22
N ALA A 46 1.73 -6.18 11.10
CA ALA A 46 2.62 -5.25 10.39
C ALA A 46 1.85 -4.06 9.80
N HIS A 47 0.66 -4.31 9.25
CA HIS A 47 -0.22 -3.27 8.75
C HIS A 47 -0.70 -2.33 9.85
N VAL A 48 -1.20 -2.88 10.95
CA VAL A 48 -1.71 -2.07 12.08
C VAL A 48 -0.59 -1.28 12.74
N ARG A 49 0.61 -1.87 12.89
CA ARG A 49 1.78 -1.16 13.42
C ARG A 49 2.17 0.02 12.54
N ARG A 50 2.25 -0.15 11.22
CA ARG A 50 2.52 0.94 10.28
C ARG A 50 1.49 2.06 10.38
N LEU A 51 0.20 1.74 10.51
CA LEU A 51 -0.86 2.73 10.71
C LEU A 51 -0.67 3.48 12.04
N ALA A 52 -0.38 2.78 13.14
CA ALA A 52 -0.17 3.38 14.45
C ALA A 52 1.06 4.28 14.50
N ASP A 53 2.17 3.85 13.88
CA ASP A 53 3.39 4.65 13.79
C ASP A 53 3.17 5.91 12.94
N SER A 54 2.48 5.79 11.80
CA SER A 54 2.09 6.94 10.99
C SER A 54 1.15 7.89 11.74
N ALA A 55 0.18 7.37 12.51
CA ALA A 55 -0.73 8.19 13.29
C ALA A 55 -0.02 9.02 14.37
N ARG A 56 1.02 8.43 14.99
CA ARG A 56 1.86 9.10 15.98
C ARG A 56 2.75 10.15 15.31
N GLU A 57 3.44 9.81 14.24
CA GLU A 57 4.35 10.69 13.52
C GLU A 57 3.62 11.91 12.93
N LEU A 58 2.43 11.72 12.40
CA LEU A 58 1.58 12.77 11.83
C LEU A 58 0.73 13.50 12.90
N LEU A 59 0.96 13.24 14.18
CA LEU A 59 0.25 13.85 15.30
C LEU A 59 -1.28 13.67 15.24
N LEU A 60 -1.74 12.63 14.58
CA LEU A 60 -3.17 12.32 14.48
C LEU A 60 -3.69 11.76 15.81
N THR A 61 -3.00 10.75 16.35
CA THR A 61 -3.26 10.19 17.68
C THR A 61 -2.07 9.36 18.16
N ASP A 62 -1.84 9.34 19.46
CA ASP A 62 -0.86 8.51 20.18
C ASP A 62 -1.53 7.38 20.99
N ARG A 63 -2.87 7.24 20.89
CA ARG A 63 -3.68 6.35 21.71
C ARG A 63 -4.07 5.03 21.04
N LEU A 64 -3.51 4.73 19.85
CA LEU A 64 -3.80 3.46 19.17
C LEU A 64 -3.05 2.31 19.87
N HIS A 65 -3.82 1.31 20.26
CA HIS A 65 -3.29 0.05 20.79
C HIS A 65 -3.26 -0.98 19.66
N VAL A 66 -2.05 -1.44 19.31
CA VAL A 66 -1.84 -2.31 18.14
C VAL A 66 -2.55 -3.64 18.32
N GLU A 67 -2.34 -4.33 19.44
CA GLU A 67 -2.86 -5.67 19.68
C GLU A 67 -4.40 -5.73 19.64
N PRO A 68 -5.16 -4.87 20.36
CA PRO A 68 -6.63 -4.84 20.26
C PRO A 68 -7.14 -4.53 18.85
N LEU A 69 -6.39 -3.72 18.11
CA LEU A 69 -6.79 -3.37 16.74
C LEU A 69 -6.51 -4.52 15.75
N VAL A 70 -5.43 -5.27 15.95
CA VAL A 70 -5.16 -6.53 15.20
C VAL A 70 -6.27 -7.55 15.47
N GLU A 71 -6.68 -7.71 16.72
CA GLU A 71 -7.79 -8.59 17.08
C GLU A 71 -9.10 -8.16 16.42
N ALA A 72 -9.42 -6.86 16.41
CA ALA A 72 -10.60 -6.34 15.72
C ALA A 72 -10.55 -6.62 14.21
N VAL A 73 -9.39 -6.44 13.58
CA VAL A 73 -9.16 -6.76 12.15
C VAL A 73 -9.40 -8.24 11.89
N ALA A 74 -8.85 -9.13 12.73
CA ALA A 74 -9.05 -10.59 12.61
C ALA A 74 -10.53 -10.98 12.79
N GLN A 75 -11.21 -10.41 13.77
CA GLN A 75 -12.63 -10.65 13.98
C GLN A 75 -13.50 -10.20 12.80
N VAL A 76 -13.17 -9.07 12.16
CA VAL A 76 -13.87 -8.60 10.96
C VAL A 76 -13.64 -9.54 9.78
N ALA A 77 -12.42 -10.04 9.60
CA ALA A 77 -12.10 -10.99 8.54
C ALA A 77 -12.84 -12.32 8.75
N ALA A 78 -12.77 -12.90 9.96
CA ALA A 78 -13.42 -14.17 10.29
C ALA A 78 -14.95 -14.11 10.16
N ARG A 79 -15.58 -13.00 10.59
CA ARG A 79 -17.05 -12.82 10.50
C ARG A 79 -17.52 -12.36 9.12
N GLY A 80 -16.61 -11.98 8.23
CA GLY A 80 -16.92 -11.52 6.88
C GLY A 80 -17.48 -12.62 5.98
N ASP A 81 -17.24 -13.89 6.33
CA ASP A 81 -17.66 -15.08 5.57
C ASP A 81 -17.27 -14.98 4.08
N LEU A 82 -16.01 -14.63 3.82
CA LEU A 82 -15.43 -14.45 2.49
C LEU A 82 -14.15 -15.29 2.38
N ASP A 83 -14.10 -16.20 1.42
CA ASP A 83 -12.90 -17.01 1.14
C ASP A 83 -11.69 -16.13 0.79
N ASN A 84 -11.92 -15.08 0.01
CA ASN A 84 -10.94 -14.08 -0.34
C ASN A 84 -11.51 -12.70 -0.07
N ALA A 85 -10.91 -11.99 0.87
CA ALA A 85 -11.37 -10.68 1.29
C ALA A 85 -10.29 -9.60 1.17
N ARG A 86 -10.75 -8.38 1.00
CA ARG A 86 -9.99 -7.16 1.19
C ARG A 86 -10.49 -6.50 2.47
N ILE A 87 -9.62 -6.45 3.48
CA ILE A 87 -9.91 -5.76 4.73
C ILE A 87 -9.42 -4.32 4.61
N ARG A 88 -10.32 -3.38 4.81
CA ARG A 88 -10.02 -1.96 4.89
C ARG A 88 -10.14 -1.49 6.33
N LEU A 89 -9.01 -1.05 6.90
CA LEU A 89 -8.96 -0.34 8.18
C LEU A 89 -8.78 1.15 7.88
N THR A 90 -9.66 1.98 8.38
CA THR A 90 -9.62 3.44 8.20
C THR A 90 -9.63 4.11 9.56
N LEU A 91 -8.71 5.06 9.74
CA LEU A 91 -8.59 5.93 10.91
C LEU A 91 -8.78 7.37 10.45
N THR A 92 -9.72 8.11 11.04
CA THR A 92 -9.88 9.53 10.77
C THR A 92 -9.53 10.38 11.99
N GLY A 93 -9.41 11.69 11.80
CA GLY A 93 -9.20 12.63 12.91
C GLY A 93 -10.42 12.84 13.81
N GLY A 94 -11.55 12.15 13.57
CA GLY A 94 -12.79 12.38 14.31
C GLY A 94 -13.31 13.82 14.13
N ASN A 95 -14.06 14.30 15.08
CA ASN A 95 -14.62 15.66 15.07
C ASN A 95 -13.56 16.69 15.50
N LEU A 96 -12.58 16.99 14.62
CA LEU A 96 -11.56 17.98 14.91
C LEU A 96 -12.14 19.41 14.96
N ASN A 97 -12.03 20.04 16.12
CA ASN A 97 -12.20 21.48 16.24
C ASN A 97 -10.82 22.15 16.26
N LEU A 98 -10.33 22.53 15.09
CA LEU A 98 -8.99 23.10 14.89
C LEU A 98 -8.73 24.38 15.69
N LEU A 99 -9.79 25.08 16.14
CA LEU A 99 -9.72 26.32 16.91
C LEU A 99 -9.67 26.09 18.42
N GLN A 100 -10.01 24.87 18.88
CA GLN A 100 -10.08 24.52 20.30
C GLN A 100 -8.84 23.74 20.80
N SER A 101 -7.72 23.77 20.08
CA SER A 101 -6.51 23.04 20.44
C SER A 101 -5.82 23.47 21.74
N GLN A 102 -6.33 24.51 22.43
CA GLN A 102 -5.85 24.93 23.74
C GLN A 102 -6.74 24.34 24.85
N GLY A 103 -6.45 23.10 25.27
CA GLY A 103 -6.99 22.52 26.50
C GLY A 103 -8.35 21.82 26.43
N ALA A 104 -8.93 21.68 25.27
CA ALA A 104 -10.10 20.81 25.11
C ALA A 104 -9.70 19.32 25.09
N ASP A 105 -10.58 18.46 25.60
CA ASP A 105 -10.39 17.02 25.55
C ASP A 105 -10.02 16.59 24.12
N LYS A 106 -8.92 15.84 24.00
CA LYS A 106 -8.49 15.26 22.72
C LYS A 106 -9.67 14.44 22.16
N VAL A 107 -10.16 14.81 21.00
CA VAL A 107 -11.26 14.08 20.34
C VAL A 107 -10.73 12.70 19.96
N ASP A 108 -11.52 11.68 20.25
CA ASP A 108 -11.16 10.32 19.84
C ASP A 108 -11.27 10.17 18.32
N PRO A 109 -10.29 9.52 17.67
CA PRO A 109 -10.36 9.25 16.25
C PRO A 109 -11.51 8.31 15.93
N THR A 110 -12.06 8.40 14.72
CA THR A 110 -12.99 7.39 14.23
C THR A 110 -12.21 6.23 13.62
N ILE A 111 -12.52 5.00 14.05
CA ILE A 111 -11.91 3.78 13.54
C ILE A 111 -12.99 2.94 12.87
N LEU A 112 -12.76 2.63 11.59
CA LEU A 112 -13.67 1.86 10.76
C LEU A 112 -12.94 0.68 10.14
N ILE A 113 -13.46 -0.55 10.31
CA ILE A 113 -12.94 -1.76 9.66
C ILE A 113 -14.06 -2.43 8.87
N VAL A 114 -13.78 -2.73 7.60
CA VAL A 114 -14.75 -3.35 6.68
C VAL A 114 -14.07 -4.50 5.93
N ALA A 115 -14.76 -5.63 5.86
CA ALA A 115 -14.43 -6.73 4.95
C ALA A 115 -15.25 -6.60 3.67
N GLN A 116 -14.57 -6.69 2.53
CA GLN A 116 -15.18 -6.67 1.20
C GLN A 116 -14.59 -7.83 0.38
N PRO A 117 -15.28 -8.34 -0.64
CA PRO A 117 -14.69 -9.29 -1.56
C PRO A 117 -13.36 -8.75 -2.12
N ALA A 118 -12.37 -9.60 -2.27
CA ALA A 118 -11.10 -9.25 -2.89
C ALA A 118 -11.34 -8.70 -4.31
N THR A 119 -10.52 -7.74 -4.72
CA THR A 119 -10.57 -7.23 -6.10
C THR A 119 -10.12 -8.32 -7.06
N VAL A 120 -10.97 -8.69 -8.00
CA VAL A 120 -10.63 -9.63 -9.08
C VAL A 120 -9.95 -8.86 -10.19
N TYR A 121 -8.71 -9.21 -10.49
CA TYR A 121 -7.96 -8.67 -11.62
C TYR A 121 -8.03 -9.66 -12.79
N PRO A 122 -8.06 -9.18 -14.05
CA PRO A 122 -8.03 -10.06 -15.21
C PRO A 122 -6.76 -10.93 -15.25
N ASP A 123 -6.90 -12.23 -15.52
CA ASP A 123 -5.77 -13.17 -15.59
C ASP A 123 -4.70 -12.70 -16.58
N VAL A 124 -5.11 -12.06 -17.67
CA VAL A 124 -4.21 -11.49 -18.68
C VAL A 124 -3.20 -10.48 -18.10
N TYR A 125 -3.50 -9.84 -16.96
CA TYR A 125 -2.55 -8.93 -16.30
C TYR A 125 -1.35 -9.69 -15.72
N PHE A 126 -1.58 -10.91 -15.28
CA PHE A 126 -0.53 -11.76 -14.72
C PHE A 126 0.18 -12.60 -15.80
N GLU A 127 -0.53 -12.98 -16.84
CA GLU A 127 0.00 -13.74 -17.96
C GLU A 127 0.86 -12.89 -18.89
N ARG A 128 0.44 -11.65 -19.18
CA ARG A 128 1.09 -10.78 -20.16
C ARG A 128 1.77 -9.56 -19.57
N GLY A 129 1.54 -9.29 -18.28
CA GLY A 129 1.99 -8.06 -17.63
C GLY A 129 1.16 -6.85 -18.04
N VAL A 130 1.49 -5.72 -17.42
CA VAL A 130 0.86 -4.43 -17.68
C VAL A 130 1.89 -3.40 -18.17
N THR A 131 1.41 -2.29 -18.73
CA THR A 131 2.23 -1.11 -18.98
C THR A 131 2.03 -0.07 -17.87
N MET A 132 2.98 0.82 -17.67
CA MET A 132 2.88 1.99 -16.80
C MET A 132 2.86 3.29 -17.60
N LEU A 133 2.12 4.27 -17.09
CA LEU A 133 2.18 5.67 -17.49
C LEU A 133 3.03 6.45 -16.48
N ILE A 134 3.94 7.31 -16.92
CA ILE A 134 4.62 8.25 -16.02
C ILE A 134 3.70 9.43 -15.77
N THR A 135 3.35 9.69 -14.49
CA THR A 135 2.51 10.84 -14.13
C THR A 135 3.30 12.15 -14.12
N ASP A 136 2.65 13.26 -14.45
CA ASP A 136 3.23 14.61 -14.33
C ASP A 136 3.42 15.03 -12.87
N GLY A 137 2.65 14.44 -11.94
CA GLY A 137 2.80 14.66 -10.51
C GLY A 137 4.16 14.21 -9.99
N ARG A 138 4.64 14.88 -8.95
CA ARG A 138 5.91 14.53 -8.29
C ARG A 138 5.70 14.31 -6.80
N GLN A 139 6.41 13.33 -6.26
CA GLN A 139 6.48 13.09 -4.83
C GLN A 139 7.51 14.05 -4.22
N ASN A 140 7.08 14.82 -3.24
CA ASN A 140 7.94 15.77 -2.57
C ASN A 140 8.37 15.22 -1.19
N PRO A 141 9.67 14.99 -0.92
CA PRO A 141 10.13 14.52 0.38
C PRO A 141 9.93 15.55 1.51
N PHE A 142 9.69 16.82 1.18
CA PHE A 142 9.35 17.86 2.16
C PHE A 142 7.86 17.88 2.53
N ASP A 143 7.01 17.10 1.84
CA ASP A 143 5.63 16.93 2.25
C ASP A 143 5.57 15.94 3.44
N PRO A 144 5.12 16.39 4.63
CA PRO A 144 5.05 15.52 5.81
C PRO A 144 4.13 14.30 5.61
N MET A 145 3.19 14.36 4.65
CA MET A 145 2.29 13.24 4.33
C MET A 145 2.95 12.20 3.41
N ALA A 146 4.08 12.54 2.76
CA ALA A 146 4.76 11.63 1.86
C ALA A 146 5.33 10.41 2.61
N GLY A 147 5.22 9.22 2.00
CA GLY A 147 5.62 7.97 2.63
C GLY A 147 4.61 7.40 3.63
N HIS A 148 3.51 8.09 3.90
CA HIS A 148 2.39 7.61 4.71
C HIS A 148 1.18 7.22 3.86
N LYS A 149 0.30 6.38 4.40
CA LYS A 149 -0.91 5.92 3.73
C LYS A 149 -2.13 6.73 4.17
N THR A 150 -2.16 8.00 3.74
CA THR A 150 -3.16 9.00 4.13
C THR A 150 -4.45 8.91 3.33
N LEU A 151 -5.55 9.45 3.86
CA LEU A 151 -6.84 9.55 3.15
C LEU A 151 -6.83 10.58 2.01
N ASN A 152 -5.89 11.51 2.00
CA ASN A 152 -5.71 12.47 0.91
C ASN A 152 -5.15 11.76 -0.34
N TYR A 153 -5.99 10.93 -0.98
CA TYR A 153 -5.59 10.00 -2.04
C TYR A 153 -5.97 10.47 -3.45
N TRP A 154 -6.59 11.65 -3.54
CA TRP A 154 -7.10 12.18 -4.81
C TRP A 154 -6.05 12.26 -5.94
N PRO A 155 -4.82 12.78 -5.73
CA PRO A 155 -3.83 12.83 -6.79
C PRO A 155 -3.45 11.44 -7.34
N ARG A 156 -3.38 10.42 -6.46
CA ARG A 156 -3.07 9.04 -6.85
C ARG A 156 -4.20 8.41 -7.65
N ILE A 157 -5.45 8.65 -7.27
CA ILE A 157 -6.63 8.19 -8.01
C ILE A 157 -6.69 8.86 -9.39
N GLN A 158 -6.42 10.16 -9.46
CA GLN A 158 -6.38 10.89 -10.74
C GLN A 158 -5.31 10.31 -11.67
N ALA A 159 -4.10 10.05 -11.17
CA ALA A 159 -3.04 9.43 -11.96
C ALA A 159 -3.43 8.04 -12.47
N LEU A 160 -4.09 7.21 -11.63
CA LEU A 160 -4.62 5.92 -12.07
C LEU A 160 -5.69 6.04 -13.16
N GLN A 161 -6.58 7.02 -13.06
CA GLN A 161 -7.58 7.28 -14.09
C GLN A 161 -6.94 7.71 -15.41
N GLN A 162 -5.89 8.55 -15.36
CA GLN A 162 -5.10 8.91 -16.54
C GLN A 162 -4.42 7.70 -17.15
N ALA A 163 -3.78 6.85 -16.34
CA ALA A 163 -3.17 5.60 -16.79
C ALA A 163 -4.19 4.68 -17.46
N ALA A 164 -5.35 4.47 -16.82
CA ALA A 164 -6.43 3.64 -17.35
C ALA A 164 -6.97 4.18 -18.69
N SER A 165 -7.09 5.50 -18.86
CA SER A 165 -7.53 6.13 -20.12
C SER A 165 -6.57 5.83 -21.28
N LYS A 166 -5.30 5.58 -20.98
CA LYS A 166 -4.26 5.18 -21.94
C LYS A 166 -4.01 3.67 -21.95
N ARG A 167 -4.88 2.88 -21.29
CA ARG A 167 -4.79 1.40 -21.18
C ARG A 167 -3.54 0.92 -20.43
N ALA A 168 -2.96 1.76 -19.60
CA ALA A 168 -1.92 1.37 -18.67
C ALA A 168 -2.52 0.82 -17.35
N GLY A 169 -1.88 -0.16 -16.76
CA GLY A 169 -2.36 -0.80 -15.52
C GLY A 169 -1.98 -0.04 -14.25
N GLU A 170 -1.00 0.88 -14.33
CA GLU A 170 -0.54 1.67 -13.18
C GLU A 170 0.08 3.00 -13.65
N ALA A 171 0.14 3.98 -12.74
CA ALA A 171 0.84 5.24 -12.95
C ALA A 171 2.10 5.29 -12.08
N LEU A 172 3.26 5.50 -12.70
CA LEU A 172 4.55 5.64 -12.06
C LEU A 172 4.76 7.08 -11.60
N TRP A 173 5.10 7.27 -10.34
CA TRP A 173 5.48 8.53 -9.75
C TRP A 173 6.99 8.67 -9.63
N LEU A 174 7.48 9.87 -9.95
CA LEU A 174 8.84 10.27 -9.68
C LEU A 174 8.88 11.24 -8.49
N THR A 175 10.03 11.37 -7.87
CA THR A 175 10.31 12.43 -6.90
C THR A 175 10.53 13.76 -7.61
N VAL A 176 10.54 14.87 -6.85
CA VAL A 176 10.92 16.21 -7.38
C VAL A 176 12.33 16.26 -7.94
N SER A 177 13.20 15.32 -7.56
CA SER A 177 14.56 15.14 -8.11
C SER A 177 14.63 14.16 -9.29
N ASN A 178 13.47 13.79 -9.87
CA ASN A 178 13.31 12.87 -10.98
C ASN A 178 13.79 11.42 -10.76
N HIS A 179 13.93 10.99 -9.50
CA HIS A 179 14.16 9.58 -9.20
C HIS A 179 12.83 8.83 -9.07
N LEU A 180 12.88 7.52 -9.28
CA LEU A 180 11.71 6.66 -9.11
C LEU A 180 11.22 6.71 -7.66
N ALA A 181 9.90 6.80 -7.50
CA ALA A 181 9.27 6.72 -6.20
C ALA A 181 8.44 5.43 -6.08
N SER A 182 7.26 5.40 -6.67
CA SER A 182 6.31 4.29 -6.51
C SER A 182 5.27 4.30 -7.62
N GLY A 183 4.48 3.24 -7.75
CA GLY A 183 3.18 3.35 -8.40
C GLY A 183 2.20 4.19 -7.57
N SER A 184 1.03 4.49 -8.11
CA SER A 184 -0.03 5.17 -7.37
C SER A 184 -0.52 4.36 -6.18
N VAL A 185 -0.58 3.02 -6.32
CA VAL A 185 -1.06 2.09 -5.28
C VAL A 185 -0.07 0.97 -4.98
N SER A 186 1.18 1.07 -5.43
CA SER A 186 2.18 0.00 -5.39
C SER A 186 3.59 0.52 -5.15
N ASN A 187 4.49 -0.36 -4.71
CA ASN A 187 5.94 -0.15 -4.78
C ASN A 187 6.47 -0.72 -6.10
N VAL A 188 7.62 -0.22 -6.56
CA VAL A 188 8.28 -0.63 -7.78
C VAL A 188 9.60 -1.34 -7.49
N PHE A 189 9.87 -2.39 -8.26
CA PHE A 189 11.12 -3.12 -8.30
C PHE A 189 11.61 -3.24 -9.73
N LEU A 190 12.92 -3.18 -9.88
CA LEU A 190 13.64 -3.49 -11.11
C LEU A 190 14.46 -4.76 -10.89
N VAL A 191 14.64 -5.55 -11.91
CA VAL A 191 15.61 -6.65 -11.95
C VAL A 191 16.68 -6.27 -12.95
N ARG A 192 17.95 -6.35 -12.56
CA ARG A 192 19.12 -6.21 -13.42
C ARG A 192 20.20 -7.18 -12.97
N ASP A 193 20.74 -7.94 -13.88
CA ASP A 193 21.78 -8.94 -13.58
C ASP A 193 21.39 -9.84 -12.39
N GLU A 194 20.17 -10.39 -12.42
CA GLU A 194 19.58 -11.23 -11.37
C GLU A 194 19.49 -10.59 -9.97
N THR A 195 19.75 -9.29 -9.84
CA THR A 195 19.65 -8.51 -8.61
C THR A 195 18.38 -7.68 -8.61
N LEU A 196 17.66 -7.63 -7.47
CA LEU A 196 16.54 -6.72 -7.26
C LEU A 196 17.03 -5.33 -6.87
N HIS A 197 16.43 -4.32 -7.48
CA HIS A 197 16.63 -2.92 -7.14
C HIS A 197 15.30 -2.27 -6.83
N THR A 198 15.24 -1.48 -5.75
CA THR A 198 14.02 -0.76 -5.37
C THR A 198 14.38 0.58 -4.73
N PRO A 199 13.57 1.64 -4.92
CA PRO A 199 13.78 2.88 -4.20
C PRO A 199 13.77 2.68 -2.68
N PHE A 200 14.55 3.48 -1.95
CA PHE A 200 14.42 3.55 -0.50
C PHE A 200 12.97 3.85 -0.12
N ALA A 201 12.43 3.13 0.84
CA ALA A 201 11.18 3.48 1.48
C ALA A 201 11.46 4.33 2.72
N ARG A 202 10.43 5.03 3.22
CA ARG A 202 10.52 5.84 4.45
C ARG A 202 11.07 5.00 5.59
N GLY A 203 12.10 5.52 6.26
CA GLY A 203 12.82 4.85 7.35
C GLY A 203 13.99 3.97 6.89
N GLU A 204 14.30 3.92 5.59
CA GLU A 204 15.45 3.19 5.04
C GLU A 204 16.58 4.12 4.58
N GLU A 205 16.39 5.42 4.72
CA GLU A 205 17.34 6.45 4.30
C GLU A 205 18.57 6.46 5.21
N GLU A 206 19.68 6.99 4.68
CA GLU A 206 20.89 7.25 5.48
C GLU A 206 20.59 8.25 6.60
N PRO A 207 21.24 8.11 7.77
CA PRO A 207 21.07 9.05 8.88
C PRO A 207 21.31 10.49 8.45
N GLY A 208 20.33 11.38 8.69
CA GLY A 208 20.38 12.79 8.34
C GLY A 208 19.93 13.14 6.91
N ALA A 209 19.59 12.15 6.08
CA ALA A 209 18.94 12.38 4.81
C ALA A 209 17.47 12.81 4.97
N LEU A 210 16.91 13.41 3.92
CA LEU A 210 15.47 13.68 3.88
C LEU A 210 14.69 12.36 3.88
N PRO A 211 13.54 12.29 4.60
CA PRO A 211 12.70 11.12 4.58
C PRO A 211 12.24 10.76 3.17
N SER A 212 12.29 9.48 2.82
CA SER A 212 11.81 9.04 1.51
C SER A 212 10.30 9.23 1.37
N PRO A 213 9.80 9.71 0.23
CA PRO A 213 8.38 9.84 -0.02
C PRO A 213 7.72 8.49 -0.38
N VAL A 214 8.45 7.39 -0.34
CA VAL A 214 7.99 6.06 -0.71
C VAL A 214 7.44 5.33 0.51
N LEU A 215 6.20 4.82 0.39
CA LEU A 215 5.59 4.03 1.46
C LEU A 215 6.37 2.74 1.73
N PRO A 216 6.70 2.42 3.00
CA PRO A 216 7.28 1.11 3.36
C PRO A 216 6.22 0.01 3.24
N GLY A 217 6.10 -0.55 2.03
CA GLY A 217 5.06 -1.52 1.67
C GLY A 217 5.22 -2.86 2.41
N ILE A 218 4.13 -3.40 2.95
CA ILE A 218 4.15 -4.70 3.63
C ILE A 218 4.43 -5.83 2.62
N THR A 219 3.79 -5.79 1.45
CA THR A 219 4.11 -6.72 0.37
C THR A 219 5.54 -6.52 -0.15
N ARG A 220 6.02 -5.27 -0.26
CA ARG A 220 7.41 -4.98 -0.60
C ARG A 220 8.38 -5.65 0.38
N ALA A 221 8.14 -5.52 1.68
CA ALA A 221 8.97 -6.15 2.70
C ALA A 221 8.91 -7.69 2.61
N ALA A 222 7.72 -8.26 2.33
CA ALA A 222 7.57 -9.69 2.10
C ALA A 222 8.40 -10.17 0.92
N ILE A 223 8.35 -9.47 -0.20
CA ILE A 223 9.10 -9.83 -1.43
C ILE A 223 10.61 -9.72 -1.20
N ILE A 224 11.10 -8.70 -0.48
CA ILE A 224 12.53 -8.59 -0.14
C ILE A 224 12.98 -9.81 0.71
N ALA A 225 12.20 -10.19 1.72
CA ALA A 225 12.51 -11.36 2.54
C ALA A 225 12.44 -12.67 1.75
N THR A 226 11.48 -12.80 0.84
CA THR A 226 11.35 -13.97 -0.04
C THR A 226 12.53 -14.05 -1.02
N ALA A 227 12.93 -12.93 -1.61
CA ALA A 227 14.09 -12.86 -2.51
C ALA A 227 15.38 -13.29 -1.79
N ASP A 228 15.60 -12.81 -0.57
CA ASP A 228 16.75 -13.21 0.26
C ASP A 228 16.76 -14.73 0.53
N GLN A 229 15.62 -15.33 0.87
CA GLN A 229 15.46 -16.78 1.04
C GLN A 229 15.73 -17.56 -0.25
N MET A 230 15.50 -16.96 -1.40
CA MET A 230 15.77 -17.52 -2.72
C MET A 230 17.22 -17.27 -3.21
N GLY A 231 18.05 -16.60 -2.40
CA GLY A 231 19.42 -16.22 -2.78
C GLY A 231 19.48 -15.08 -3.79
N ILE A 232 18.43 -14.27 -3.93
CA ILE A 232 18.36 -13.12 -4.84
C ILE A 232 18.72 -11.87 -4.04
N GLU A 233 19.82 -11.21 -4.37
CA GLU A 233 20.25 -9.98 -3.73
C GLU A 233 19.23 -8.86 -3.96
N THR A 234 18.98 -8.01 -2.94
CA THR A 234 18.16 -6.80 -3.09
C THR A 234 18.95 -5.56 -2.69
N LYS A 235 19.04 -4.61 -3.60
CA LYS A 235 19.67 -3.29 -3.40
C LYS A 235 18.60 -2.21 -3.30
N LYS A 236 18.69 -1.41 -2.25
CA LYS A 236 17.84 -0.25 -2.02
C LYS A 236 18.66 0.99 -2.30
N HIS A 237 18.25 1.80 -3.26
CA HIS A 237 18.96 3.03 -3.62
C HIS A 237 18.09 3.96 -4.47
N MET A 238 18.59 5.15 -4.75
CA MET A 238 17.91 6.07 -5.68
C MET A 238 18.07 5.52 -7.10
N LEU A 239 16.95 5.39 -7.80
CA LEU A 239 16.86 4.89 -9.17
C LEU A 239 16.28 5.98 -10.05
N ASP A 240 16.69 6.04 -11.29
CA ASP A 240 16.19 6.99 -12.28
C ASP A 240 15.46 6.31 -13.46
N ILE A 241 15.09 7.09 -14.46
CA ILE A 241 14.40 6.57 -15.65
C ILE A 241 15.32 5.72 -16.52
N GLU A 242 16.62 5.99 -16.53
CA GLU A 242 17.57 5.19 -17.30
C GLU A 242 17.74 3.82 -16.66
N ASP A 243 17.77 3.75 -15.33
CA ASP A 243 17.73 2.47 -14.59
C ASP A 243 16.48 1.67 -14.92
N LEU A 244 15.31 2.34 -14.93
CA LEU A 244 14.03 1.70 -15.26
C LEU A 244 14.01 1.13 -16.67
N LEU A 245 14.46 1.92 -17.66
CA LEU A 245 14.43 1.51 -19.06
C LEU A 245 15.51 0.51 -19.42
N GLY A 246 16.58 0.45 -18.64
CA GLY A 246 17.67 -0.52 -18.77
C GLY A 246 17.50 -1.79 -17.95
N ALA A 247 16.37 -1.95 -17.24
CA ALA A 247 16.08 -3.13 -16.44
C ALA A 247 15.71 -4.34 -17.32
N ASP A 248 16.13 -5.53 -16.91
CA ASP A 248 15.73 -6.79 -17.54
C ASP A 248 14.25 -7.09 -17.28
N GLU A 249 13.81 -6.85 -16.02
CA GLU A 249 12.42 -7.00 -15.60
C GLU A 249 12.02 -5.84 -14.70
N VAL A 250 10.73 -5.50 -14.70
CA VAL A 250 10.11 -4.56 -13.75
C VAL A 250 8.84 -5.17 -13.20
N PHE A 251 8.61 -4.98 -11.91
CA PHE A 251 7.36 -5.40 -11.30
C PHE A 251 6.90 -4.47 -10.18
N LEU A 252 5.63 -4.57 -9.87
CA LEU A 252 4.94 -3.80 -8.85
C LEU A 252 4.47 -4.70 -7.72
N THR A 253 4.40 -4.14 -6.50
CA THR A 253 3.90 -4.89 -5.34
C THR A 253 2.86 -4.12 -4.55
N ASN A 254 1.76 -4.77 -4.19
CA ASN A 254 0.80 -4.30 -3.19
C ASN A 254 -0.01 -5.47 -2.59
N SER A 255 -0.83 -5.16 -1.58
CA SER A 255 -1.63 -6.19 -0.87
C SER A 255 -2.80 -6.75 -1.67
N SER A 256 -3.18 -6.15 -2.81
CA SER A 256 -4.34 -6.60 -3.59
C SER A 256 -3.97 -7.62 -4.67
N TRP A 257 -2.90 -7.36 -5.44
CA TRP A 257 -2.44 -8.27 -6.51
C TRP A 257 -1.14 -9.01 -6.19
N GLY A 258 -0.48 -8.68 -5.08
CA GLY A 258 0.83 -9.23 -4.75
C GLY A 258 1.91 -8.69 -5.66
N VAL A 259 2.40 -9.50 -6.57
CA VAL A 259 3.42 -9.16 -7.58
C VAL A 259 2.77 -9.05 -8.95
N LEU A 260 3.02 -7.96 -9.67
CA LEU A 260 2.48 -7.68 -11.00
C LEU A 260 3.60 -7.23 -11.94
N SER A 261 3.84 -7.98 -13.00
CA SER A 261 4.88 -7.67 -14.00
C SER A 261 4.54 -6.41 -14.80
N VAL A 262 5.54 -5.56 -15.01
CA VAL A 262 5.48 -4.42 -15.91
C VAL A 262 6.30 -4.72 -17.14
N VAL A 263 5.68 -4.71 -18.30
CA VAL A 263 6.30 -5.07 -19.58
C VAL A 263 6.58 -3.88 -20.49
N GLY A 264 6.22 -2.69 -20.02
CA GLY A 264 6.49 -1.44 -20.72
C GLY A 264 6.16 -0.20 -19.92
N VAL A 265 6.83 0.89 -20.24
CA VAL A 265 6.60 2.21 -19.65
C VAL A 265 6.40 3.20 -20.79
N GLU A 266 5.27 3.91 -20.80
CA GLU A 266 4.83 4.70 -21.94
C GLU A 266 4.75 3.82 -23.21
N GLN A 267 5.53 4.15 -24.21
CA GLN A 267 5.62 3.40 -25.47
C GLN A 267 6.89 2.51 -25.55
N LYS A 268 7.72 2.47 -24.49
CA LYS A 268 8.97 1.73 -24.47
C LYS A 268 8.77 0.38 -23.77
N LYS A 269 9.27 -0.67 -24.36
CA LYS A 269 9.30 -2.00 -23.75
C LYS A 269 10.31 -2.05 -22.62
N ILE A 270 10.03 -2.88 -21.64
CA ILE A 270 10.99 -3.32 -20.61
C ILE A 270 11.43 -4.73 -20.97
N GLY A 271 12.74 -4.96 -20.98
CA GLY A 271 13.30 -6.25 -21.38
C GLY A 271 12.74 -6.73 -22.73
N GLU A 272 12.28 -7.96 -22.78
CA GLU A 272 11.64 -8.55 -23.96
C GLU A 272 10.18 -8.11 -24.19
N GLY A 273 9.59 -7.31 -23.28
CA GLY A 273 8.17 -6.89 -23.32
C GLY A 273 7.21 -8.00 -22.89
N THR A 274 7.69 -8.93 -22.09
CA THR A 274 6.93 -10.04 -21.48
C THR A 274 7.30 -10.17 -20.00
N PRO A 275 6.45 -10.79 -19.16
CA PRO A 275 6.78 -11.06 -17.77
C PRO A 275 8.08 -11.87 -17.64
N GLY A 276 9.03 -11.34 -16.87
CA GLY A 276 10.33 -11.97 -16.68
C GLY A 276 10.29 -13.15 -15.69
N GLU A 277 11.33 -13.96 -15.70
CA GLU A 277 11.38 -15.22 -14.95
C GLU A 277 11.51 -15.02 -13.43
N ILE A 278 12.32 -14.04 -13.02
CA ILE A 278 12.49 -13.72 -11.59
C ILE A 278 11.16 -13.20 -11.02
N THR A 279 10.47 -12.33 -11.75
CA THR A 279 9.15 -11.82 -11.35
C THR A 279 8.13 -12.93 -11.20
N LYS A 280 8.09 -13.90 -12.12
CA LYS A 280 7.18 -15.08 -12.04
C LYS A 280 7.48 -15.92 -10.81
N ARG A 281 8.76 -16.22 -10.55
CA ARG A 281 9.20 -16.98 -9.38
C ARG A 281 8.82 -16.28 -8.08
N LEU A 282 9.05 -14.97 -7.96
CA LEU A 282 8.66 -14.18 -6.79
C LEU A 282 7.15 -14.13 -6.60
N ARG A 283 6.37 -14.05 -7.70
CA ARG A 283 4.92 -14.13 -7.63
C ARG A 283 4.45 -15.48 -7.09
N ALA A 284 4.98 -16.57 -7.60
CA ALA A 284 4.64 -17.92 -7.14
C ALA A 284 4.95 -18.08 -5.64
N ALA A 285 6.16 -17.72 -5.24
CA ALA A 285 6.58 -17.77 -3.84
C ALA A 285 5.73 -16.87 -2.91
N TRP A 286 5.32 -15.69 -3.40
CA TRP A 286 4.41 -14.81 -2.64
C TRP A 286 3.02 -15.45 -2.46
N LEU A 287 2.47 -16.12 -3.47
CA LEU A 287 1.18 -16.81 -3.36
C LEU A 287 1.24 -17.93 -2.32
N GLU A 288 2.30 -18.73 -2.34
CA GLU A 288 2.57 -19.78 -1.35
C GLU A 288 2.73 -19.21 0.07
N LEU A 289 3.47 -18.10 0.20
CA LEU A 289 3.66 -17.42 1.48
C LEU A 289 2.33 -16.93 2.06
N VAL A 290 1.49 -16.29 1.24
CA VAL A 290 0.17 -15.82 1.69
C VAL A 290 -0.69 -16.99 2.11
N GLU A 291 -0.73 -18.08 1.33
CA GLU A 291 -1.49 -19.27 1.67
C GLU A 291 -1.01 -19.89 2.98
N LYS A 292 0.30 -20.04 3.14
CA LYS A 292 0.89 -20.56 4.38
C LYS A 292 0.53 -19.69 5.58
N GLU A 293 0.82 -18.39 5.54
CA GLU A 293 0.59 -17.48 6.67
C GLU A 293 -0.92 -17.28 7.00
N THR A 294 -1.84 -17.62 6.08
CA THR A 294 -3.29 -17.52 6.32
C THR A 294 -3.97 -18.86 6.60
N SER A 295 -3.27 -19.99 6.49
CA SER A 295 -3.78 -21.32 6.81
C SER A 295 -3.30 -21.86 8.17
N GLU A 296 -2.28 -21.25 8.77
CA GLU A 296 -1.70 -21.67 10.06
C GLU A 296 -2.43 -21.07 11.28
N ASP A 297 -3.41 -20.21 11.10
CA ASP A 297 -4.27 -19.61 12.14
C ASP A 297 -5.64 -20.33 12.21
#